data_e6593f83c231fd69eefb684d955fb057
#
_entry.id   e6593f83c231fd69eefb684d955fb057
#
_cell.length_a   1.000
_cell.length_b   1.000
_cell.length_c   1.000
_cell.angle_alpha   90.00
_cell.angle_beta   90.00
_cell.angle_gamma   90.00
#
_symmetry.space_group_name_H-M   'P 1'
#
loop_
_entity.id
_entity.type
_entity.pdbx_description
1 polymer ?
#
loop_
_entity_poly.entity_id
_entity_poly.type
_entity_poly.pdbx_seq_one_letter_code
_entity_poly.pdbx_strand_id
1 'polypeptide(L)'
;YFFYTQLQFTKVAGILLVAGILLVVDNLMSNEINIIEIAVAFMQLTMGIMYRRSCFFMIIWAMLPLICICFIYLLTQKNIKKIIGACCLGITALFLFWGLKQIDTHSYSTPEWQDYTEYNSVRGQLLDHGFPDYEENQEVYKQLGMQKEDVQYYSNWNFADPQIFNVESISKLVALQQDTKEQMVDKKD
;
A
#
# COMPACT_ATOMS: atom_id res chain seq x y z
N TYR A 1 18.79 10.42 -7.79
CA TYR A 1 18.08 11.51 -8.51
C TYR A 1 16.58 11.19 -8.63
N PHE A 2 16.23 9.97 -9.07
CA PHE A 2 14.84 9.52 -9.23
C PHE A 2 13.98 9.61 -7.95
N PHE A 3 14.56 9.38 -6.77
CA PHE A 3 13.85 9.50 -5.48
C PHE A 3 13.51 10.94 -5.10
N TYR A 4 14.30 11.93 -5.54
CA TYR A 4 14.05 13.33 -5.21
C TYR A 4 13.04 14.00 -6.12
N THR A 5 12.84 13.47 -7.34
CA THR A 5 11.94 14.06 -8.33
C THR A 5 10.51 13.53 -8.26
N GLN A 6 10.30 12.35 -7.63
CA GLN A 6 8.97 11.75 -7.47
C GLN A 6 8.86 11.10 -6.08
N LEU A 7 8.68 11.93 -5.05
CA LEU A 7 8.35 11.47 -3.72
C LEU A 7 6.94 10.86 -3.72
N GLN A 8 6.89 9.54 -3.67
CA GLN A 8 5.65 8.77 -3.46
C GLN A 8 5.70 8.11 -2.09
N PHE A 9 4.57 8.09 -1.39
CA PHE A 9 4.43 7.45 -0.08
C PHE A 9 4.96 6.01 -0.05
N THR A 10 4.77 5.26 -1.14
CA THR A 10 5.26 3.88 -1.28
C THR A 10 6.78 3.79 -1.26
N LYS A 11 7.47 4.72 -1.95
CA LYS A 11 8.93 4.74 -2.00
C LYS A 11 9.51 5.10 -0.64
N VAL A 12 8.95 6.11 0.02
CA VAL A 12 9.36 6.53 1.37
C VAL A 12 9.16 5.40 2.37
N ALA A 13 7.98 4.78 2.37
CA ALA A 13 7.68 3.63 3.22
C ALA A 13 8.68 2.49 3.00
N GLY A 14 8.94 2.13 1.73
CA GLY A 14 9.89 1.06 1.39
C GLY A 14 11.31 1.35 1.90
N ILE A 15 11.83 2.56 1.70
CA ILE A 15 13.17 2.95 2.17
C ILE A 15 13.25 2.87 3.70
N LEU A 16 12.26 3.39 4.41
CA LEU A 16 12.24 3.37 5.87
C LEU A 16 12.20 1.95 6.42
N LEU A 17 11.38 1.07 5.82
CA LEU A 17 11.28 -0.32 6.22
C LEU A 17 12.58 -1.09 5.96
N VAL A 18 13.19 -0.93 4.78
CA VAL A 18 14.49 -1.55 4.45
C VAL A 18 15.57 -1.07 5.39
N ALA A 19 15.69 0.24 5.60
CA ALA A 19 16.70 0.82 6.49
C ALA A 19 16.52 0.32 7.93
N GLY A 20 15.28 0.27 8.44
CA GLY A 20 14.99 -0.27 9.76
C GLY A 20 15.38 -1.73 9.91
N ILE A 21 15.07 -2.59 8.92
CA ILE A 21 15.47 -4.01 8.93
C ILE A 21 16.99 -4.15 8.87
N LEU A 22 17.67 -3.38 8.02
CA LEU A 22 19.13 -3.43 7.91
C LEU A 22 19.81 -3.04 9.21
N LEU A 23 19.33 -2.00 9.92
CA LEU A 23 19.85 -1.61 11.22
C LEU A 23 19.66 -2.71 12.27
N VAL A 24 18.51 -3.41 12.27
CA VAL A 24 18.28 -4.56 13.16
C VAL A 24 19.27 -5.68 12.85
N VAL A 25 19.45 -6.02 11.57
CA VAL A 25 20.37 -7.09 11.14
C VAL A 25 21.81 -6.73 11.51
N ASP A 26 22.25 -5.51 11.23
CA ASP A 26 23.58 -5.03 11.56
C ASP A 26 23.84 -5.12 13.07
N ASN A 27 22.91 -4.63 13.87
CA ASN A 27 23.01 -4.69 15.33
C ASN A 27 23.06 -6.13 15.88
N LEU A 28 22.28 -7.06 15.31
CA LEU A 28 22.33 -8.47 15.69
C LEU A 28 23.62 -9.18 15.28
N MET A 29 24.23 -8.78 14.17
CA MET A 29 25.51 -9.33 13.68
C MET A 29 26.73 -8.68 14.35
N SER A 30 26.60 -7.47 14.87
CA SER A 30 27.62 -6.75 15.62
C SER A 30 28.00 -7.49 16.93
N ASN A 31 29.19 -7.27 17.46
CA ASN A 31 29.63 -7.86 18.74
C ASN A 31 28.89 -7.24 19.93
N GLU A 32 28.55 -5.96 19.86
CA GLU A 32 27.87 -5.24 20.92
C GLU A 32 26.48 -4.80 20.45
N ILE A 33 25.49 -4.86 21.35
CA ILE A 33 24.13 -4.40 21.08
C ILE A 33 24.07 -2.88 21.35
N ASN A 34 23.75 -2.12 20.30
CA ASN A 34 23.54 -0.68 20.40
C ASN A 34 22.04 -0.36 20.51
N ILE A 35 21.59 -0.01 21.71
CA ILE A 35 20.17 0.29 21.99
C ILE A 35 19.67 1.50 21.18
N ILE A 36 20.53 2.48 20.90
CA ILE A 36 20.14 3.66 20.12
C ILE A 36 19.82 3.25 18.67
N GLU A 37 20.63 2.40 18.06
CA GLU A 37 20.38 1.88 16.71
C GLU A 37 19.09 1.08 16.65
N ILE A 38 18.81 0.24 17.66
CA ILE A 38 17.54 -0.48 17.77
C ILE A 38 16.37 0.50 17.86
N ALA A 39 16.47 1.54 18.67
CA ALA A 39 15.42 2.56 18.81
C ALA A 39 15.18 3.30 17.48
N VAL A 40 16.25 3.68 16.77
CA VAL A 40 16.15 4.29 15.44
C VAL A 40 15.52 3.32 14.43
N ALA A 41 15.91 2.04 14.44
CA ALA A 41 15.32 1.02 13.58
C ALA A 41 13.80 0.89 13.81
N PHE A 42 13.35 0.83 15.08
CA PHE A 42 11.93 0.79 15.41
C PHE A 42 11.17 2.05 15.00
N MET A 43 11.78 3.22 15.15
CA MET A 43 11.20 4.48 14.68
C MET A 43 11.01 4.44 13.15
N GLN A 44 12.00 3.98 12.39
CA GLN A 44 11.91 3.83 10.94
C GLN A 44 10.85 2.82 10.52
N LEU A 45 10.78 1.65 11.18
CA LEU A 45 9.75 0.65 10.93
C LEU A 45 8.35 1.21 11.20
N THR A 46 8.16 1.92 12.33
CA THR A 46 6.89 2.55 12.68
C THR A 46 6.46 3.56 11.61
N MET A 47 7.35 4.47 11.24
CA MET A 47 7.07 5.47 10.19
C MET A 47 6.77 4.79 8.84
N GLY A 48 7.55 3.78 8.45
CA GLY A 48 7.33 3.05 7.21
C GLY A 48 5.94 2.37 7.17
N ILE A 49 5.50 1.75 8.26
CA ILE A 49 4.17 1.15 8.38
C ILE A 49 3.07 2.23 8.32
N MET A 50 3.27 3.35 9.02
CA MET A 50 2.30 4.47 9.01
C MET A 50 2.15 5.10 7.64
N TYR A 51 3.22 5.26 6.87
CA TYR A 51 3.15 5.79 5.50
C TYR A 51 2.41 4.86 4.54
N ARG A 52 2.71 3.56 4.57
CA ARG A 52 2.02 2.57 3.73
C ARG A 52 2.14 1.15 4.29
N ARG A 53 1.13 0.75 5.04
CA ARG A 53 1.07 -0.55 5.72
C ARG A 53 1.27 -1.75 4.77
N SER A 54 0.73 -1.69 3.55
CA SER A 54 0.87 -2.78 2.56
C SER A 54 2.33 -3.05 2.17
N CYS A 55 3.23 -2.06 2.26
CA CYS A 55 4.65 -2.24 1.96
C CYS A 55 5.36 -3.13 2.97
N PHE A 56 4.86 -3.23 4.21
CA PHE A 56 5.51 -4.00 5.28
C PHE A 56 5.74 -5.47 4.88
N PHE A 57 4.68 -6.16 4.46
CA PHE A 57 4.82 -7.56 4.04
C PHE A 57 5.65 -7.72 2.78
N MET A 58 5.49 -6.84 1.79
CA MET A 58 6.31 -6.86 0.58
C MET A 58 7.80 -6.76 0.90
N ILE A 59 8.18 -5.84 1.79
CA ILE A 59 9.57 -5.65 2.19
C ILE A 59 10.07 -6.83 3.02
N ILE A 60 9.27 -7.37 3.94
CA ILE A 60 9.66 -8.59 4.69
C ILE A 60 9.92 -9.74 3.73
N TRP A 61 9.05 -9.99 2.74
CA TRP A 61 9.28 -11.04 1.74
C TRP A 61 10.55 -10.79 0.93
N ALA A 62 10.80 -9.56 0.51
CA ALA A 62 12.01 -9.20 -0.25
C ALA A 62 13.28 -9.36 0.60
N MET A 63 13.22 -9.06 1.90
CA MET A 63 14.36 -9.15 2.82
C MET A 63 14.49 -10.53 3.48
N LEU A 64 13.57 -11.46 3.21
CA LEU A 64 13.57 -12.79 3.82
C LEU A 64 14.89 -13.54 3.68
N PRO A 65 15.58 -13.56 2.52
CA PRO A 65 16.88 -14.22 2.39
C PRO A 65 17.92 -13.67 3.36
N LEU A 66 17.98 -12.34 3.52
CA LEU A 66 18.90 -11.68 4.44
C LEU A 66 18.58 -12.02 5.90
N ILE A 67 17.30 -12.01 6.27
CA ILE A 67 16.82 -12.38 7.61
C ILE A 67 17.19 -13.83 7.91
N CYS A 68 17.01 -14.75 6.96
CA CYS A 68 17.38 -16.15 7.10
C CYS A 68 18.91 -16.32 7.27
N ILE A 69 19.72 -15.64 6.49
CA ILE A 69 21.19 -15.67 6.61
C ILE A 69 21.61 -15.16 8.00
N CYS A 70 21.06 -14.04 8.44
CA CYS A 70 21.32 -13.50 9.78
C CYS A 70 20.95 -14.52 10.86
N PHE A 71 19.78 -15.14 10.78
CA PHE A 71 19.33 -16.13 11.75
C PHE A 71 20.21 -17.37 11.78
N ILE A 72 20.60 -17.92 10.62
CA ILE A 72 21.55 -19.04 10.50
C ILE A 72 22.90 -18.67 11.12
N TYR A 73 23.40 -17.45 10.84
CA TYR A 73 24.63 -16.95 11.44
C TYR A 73 24.55 -16.93 12.97
N LEU A 74 23.44 -16.42 13.55
CA LEU A 74 23.26 -16.41 15.01
C LEU A 74 23.21 -17.81 15.61
N LEU A 75 22.60 -18.78 14.90
CA LEU A 75 22.60 -20.19 15.32
C LEU A 75 24.01 -20.79 15.32
N THR A 76 24.83 -20.50 14.31
CA THR A 76 26.21 -21.00 14.24
C THR A 76 27.11 -20.43 15.34
N GLN A 77 26.87 -19.19 15.75
CA GLN A 77 27.56 -18.54 16.88
C GLN A 77 27.12 -19.08 18.25
N LYS A 78 26.04 -19.87 18.32
CA LYS A 78 25.46 -20.41 19.55
C LYS A 78 25.20 -19.35 20.62
N ASN A 79 24.97 -18.11 20.24
CA ASN A 79 24.70 -17.00 21.14
C ASN A 79 23.21 -16.92 21.45
N ILE A 80 22.79 -17.70 22.47
CA ILE A 80 21.37 -17.80 22.85
C ILE A 80 20.75 -16.44 23.17
N LYS A 81 21.51 -15.53 23.80
CA LYS A 81 20.99 -14.18 24.12
C LYS A 81 20.61 -13.39 22.87
N LYS A 82 21.43 -13.45 21.84
CA LYS A 82 21.14 -12.79 20.56
C LYS A 82 19.98 -13.44 19.79
N ILE A 83 19.88 -14.77 19.84
CA ILE A 83 18.77 -15.50 19.23
C ILE A 83 17.45 -15.10 19.89
N ILE A 84 17.41 -15.09 21.23
CA ILE A 84 16.22 -14.64 21.98
C ILE A 84 15.92 -13.16 21.63
N GLY A 85 16.94 -12.30 21.62
CA GLY A 85 16.80 -10.90 21.21
C GLY A 85 16.19 -10.75 19.83
N ALA A 86 16.68 -11.49 18.82
CA ALA A 86 16.14 -11.48 17.46
C ALA A 86 14.67 -11.92 17.42
N CYS A 87 14.31 -12.98 18.15
CA CYS A 87 12.92 -13.43 18.27
C CYS A 87 12.03 -12.36 18.93
N CYS A 88 12.50 -11.75 20.02
CA CYS A 88 11.76 -10.67 20.70
C CYS A 88 11.57 -9.47 19.78
N LEU A 89 12.60 -9.05 19.04
CA LEU A 89 12.49 -7.94 18.08
C LEU A 89 11.49 -8.25 16.97
N GLY A 90 11.51 -9.48 16.43
CA GLY A 90 10.53 -9.92 15.42
C GLY A 90 9.09 -9.90 15.95
N ILE A 91 8.88 -10.44 17.15
CA ILE A 91 7.56 -10.43 17.81
C ILE A 91 7.10 -8.99 18.07
N THR A 92 8.00 -8.12 18.56
CA THR A 92 7.67 -6.70 18.79
C THR A 92 7.29 -5.99 17.50
N ALA A 93 7.97 -6.25 16.39
CA ALA A 93 7.63 -5.68 15.07
C ALA A 93 6.23 -6.13 14.60
N LEU A 94 5.86 -7.40 14.83
CA LEU A 94 4.52 -7.91 14.52
C LEU A 94 3.44 -7.29 15.41
N PHE A 95 3.70 -7.12 16.70
CA PHE A 95 2.78 -6.42 17.62
C PHE A 95 2.61 -4.95 17.24
N LEU A 96 3.70 -4.28 16.85
CA LEU A 96 3.65 -2.91 16.33
C LEU A 96 2.77 -2.82 15.10
N PHE A 97 2.97 -3.71 14.12
CA PHE A 97 2.14 -3.77 12.93
C PHE A 97 0.66 -3.99 13.26
N TRP A 98 0.37 -4.97 14.12
CA TRP A 98 -1.00 -5.28 14.53
C TRP A 98 -1.65 -4.13 15.29
N GLY A 99 -0.94 -3.50 16.24
CA GLY A 99 -1.42 -2.35 17.01
C GLY A 99 -1.74 -1.16 16.12
N LEU A 100 -0.85 -0.80 15.19
CA LEU A 100 -1.08 0.26 14.22
C LEU A 100 -2.26 -0.06 13.29
N LYS A 101 -2.43 -1.34 12.90
CA LYS A 101 -3.61 -1.77 12.13
C LYS A 101 -4.91 -1.55 12.91
N GLN A 102 -4.94 -1.86 14.21
CA GLN A 102 -6.15 -1.67 15.04
C GLN A 102 -6.50 -0.20 15.20
N ILE A 103 -5.50 0.65 15.45
CA ILE A 103 -5.69 2.10 15.54
C ILE A 103 -6.27 2.65 14.23
N ASP A 104 -5.70 2.26 13.10
CA ASP A 104 -6.15 2.65 11.77
C ASP A 104 -7.60 2.20 11.52
N THR A 105 -7.90 0.92 11.75
CA THR A 105 -9.24 0.38 11.58
C THR A 105 -10.28 1.09 12.46
N HIS A 106 -9.91 1.40 13.70
CA HIS A 106 -10.80 2.14 14.61
C HIS A 106 -11.01 3.59 14.15
N SER A 107 -9.94 4.26 13.70
CA SER A 107 -10.00 5.65 13.22
C SER A 107 -10.86 5.81 11.96
N TYR A 108 -10.93 4.78 11.12
CA TYR A 108 -11.72 4.77 9.87
C TYR A 108 -13.03 3.97 9.98
N SER A 109 -13.54 3.75 11.20
CA SER A 109 -14.77 2.96 11.43
C SER A 109 -16.06 3.77 11.37
N THR A 110 -16.00 5.11 11.24
CA THR A 110 -17.20 5.93 11.14
C THR A 110 -17.89 5.76 9.78
N PRO A 111 -19.22 5.94 9.70
CA PRO A 111 -19.96 5.79 8.43
C PRO A 111 -19.40 6.66 7.31
N GLU A 112 -19.01 7.90 7.61
CA GLU A 112 -18.47 8.83 6.62
C GLU A 112 -17.15 8.33 6.01
N TRP A 113 -16.31 7.67 6.83
CA TRP A 113 -15.08 7.06 6.35
C TRP A 113 -15.31 5.76 5.57
N GLN A 114 -16.35 5.00 5.92
CA GLN A 114 -16.76 3.82 5.16
C GLN A 114 -17.25 4.22 3.77
N ASP A 115 -18.12 5.21 3.68
CA ASP A 115 -18.62 5.77 2.43
C ASP A 115 -17.47 6.31 1.56
N TYR A 116 -16.55 7.05 2.18
CA TYR A 116 -15.35 7.54 1.47
C TYR A 116 -14.46 6.39 0.97
N THR A 117 -14.28 5.35 1.76
CA THR A 117 -13.43 4.20 1.40
C THR A 117 -14.05 3.43 0.24
N GLU A 118 -15.36 3.22 0.24
CA GLU A 118 -16.10 2.61 -0.85
C GLU A 118 -15.97 3.44 -2.12
N TYR A 119 -16.27 4.74 -2.05
CA TYR A 119 -16.09 5.67 -3.16
C TYR A 119 -14.66 5.64 -3.72
N ASN A 120 -13.67 5.72 -2.84
CA ASN A 120 -12.26 5.73 -3.24
C ASN A 120 -11.80 4.42 -3.87
N SER A 121 -12.36 3.28 -3.45
CA SER A 121 -12.08 1.97 -4.03
C SER A 121 -12.60 1.88 -5.48
N VAL A 122 -13.85 2.29 -5.71
CA VAL A 122 -14.45 2.26 -7.04
C VAL A 122 -13.79 3.26 -7.97
N ARG A 123 -13.53 4.47 -7.47
CA ARG A 123 -12.78 5.51 -8.19
C ARG A 123 -11.39 5.04 -8.61
N GLY A 124 -10.67 4.36 -7.70
CA GLY A 124 -9.35 3.80 -7.98
C GLY A 124 -9.37 2.81 -9.13
N GLN A 125 -10.36 1.91 -9.15
CA GLN A 125 -10.51 0.94 -10.25
C GLN A 125 -10.73 1.63 -11.60
N LEU A 126 -11.56 2.66 -11.64
CA LEU A 126 -11.80 3.40 -12.88
C LEU A 126 -10.54 4.14 -13.37
N LEU A 127 -9.74 4.71 -12.46
CA LEU A 127 -8.51 5.41 -12.81
C LEU A 127 -7.38 4.46 -13.23
N ASP A 128 -7.25 3.32 -12.56
CA ASP A 128 -6.20 2.33 -12.85
C ASP A 128 -6.44 1.63 -14.20
N HIS A 129 -7.70 1.51 -14.59
CA HIS A 129 -8.09 0.80 -15.80
C HIS A 129 -8.49 1.72 -16.97
N GLY A 130 -8.67 3.01 -16.71
CA GLY A 130 -9.14 4.00 -17.68
C GLY A 130 -10.67 4.06 -17.75
N PHE A 131 -11.19 5.13 -18.35
CA PHE A 131 -12.62 5.29 -18.61
C PHE A 131 -13.03 4.51 -19.86
N PRO A 132 -14.26 3.94 -19.91
CA PRO A 132 -14.83 3.45 -21.16
C PRO A 132 -14.83 4.53 -22.24
N ASP A 133 -14.68 4.13 -23.51
CA ASP A 133 -14.68 5.11 -24.61
C ASP A 133 -16.01 5.90 -24.63
N TYR A 134 -15.91 7.22 -24.66
CA TYR A 134 -17.08 8.10 -24.61
C TYR A 134 -17.95 7.96 -25.85
N GLU A 135 -17.34 7.87 -27.04
CA GLU A 135 -18.06 7.84 -28.32
C GLU A 135 -18.82 6.51 -28.49
N GLU A 136 -18.27 5.41 -27.99
CA GLU A 136 -18.90 4.10 -28.03
C GLU A 136 -20.02 3.95 -26.98
N ASN A 137 -19.99 4.73 -25.88
CA ASN A 137 -20.87 4.57 -24.73
C ASN A 137 -21.67 5.84 -24.38
N GLN A 138 -21.96 6.70 -25.39
CA GLN A 138 -22.61 8.00 -25.18
C GLN A 138 -23.95 7.91 -24.44
N GLU A 139 -24.74 6.87 -24.67
CA GLU A 139 -26.04 6.70 -24.00
C GLU A 139 -25.88 6.49 -22.49
N VAL A 140 -24.89 5.69 -22.08
CA VAL A 140 -24.59 5.44 -20.67
C VAL A 140 -24.11 6.74 -20.01
N TYR A 141 -23.19 7.46 -20.64
CA TYR A 141 -22.71 8.74 -20.11
C TYR A 141 -23.82 9.77 -19.99
N LYS A 142 -24.73 9.87 -20.97
CA LYS A 142 -25.91 10.75 -20.90
C LYS A 142 -26.85 10.38 -19.76
N GLN A 143 -27.09 9.08 -19.52
CA GLN A 143 -27.92 8.63 -18.41
C GLN A 143 -27.29 8.95 -17.05
N LEU A 144 -25.96 9.00 -16.97
CA LEU A 144 -25.22 9.40 -15.78
C LEU A 144 -25.07 10.94 -15.65
N GLY A 145 -25.57 11.72 -16.61
CA GLY A 145 -25.43 13.18 -16.63
C GLY A 145 -24.01 13.65 -16.94
N MET A 146 -23.17 12.79 -17.51
CA MET A 146 -21.77 13.08 -17.81
C MET A 146 -21.60 13.54 -19.26
N GLN A 147 -20.81 14.61 -19.47
CA GLN A 147 -20.38 15.08 -20.75
C GLN A 147 -18.94 14.64 -21.06
N LYS A 148 -18.49 14.80 -22.29
CA LYS A 148 -17.14 14.42 -22.72
C LYS A 148 -16.06 15.17 -21.93
N GLU A 149 -16.32 16.43 -21.63
CA GLU A 149 -15.45 17.30 -20.85
C GLU A 149 -15.29 16.78 -19.41
N ASP A 150 -16.37 16.25 -18.82
CA ASP A 150 -16.32 15.65 -17.47
C ASP A 150 -15.37 14.45 -17.46
N VAL A 151 -15.45 13.57 -18.46
CA VAL A 151 -14.54 12.41 -18.57
C VAL A 151 -13.09 12.87 -18.68
N GLN A 152 -12.79 13.95 -19.39
CA GLN A 152 -11.44 14.50 -19.47
C GLN A 152 -10.96 15.07 -18.13
N TYR A 153 -11.83 15.77 -17.38
CA TYR A 153 -11.50 16.28 -16.04
C TYR A 153 -11.16 15.15 -15.07
N TYR A 154 -11.89 14.05 -15.14
CA TYR A 154 -11.71 12.91 -14.23
C TYR A 154 -10.52 12.05 -14.54
N SER A 155 -10.21 11.85 -15.80
CA SER A 155 -8.98 11.19 -16.21
C SER A 155 -7.72 11.92 -15.67
N ASN A 156 -7.86 13.20 -15.36
CA ASN A 156 -6.83 14.04 -14.72
C ASN A 156 -6.99 14.19 -13.19
N TRP A 157 -7.68 13.26 -12.53
CA TRP A 157 -7.88 13.26 -11.08
C TRP A 157 -8.74 14.40 -10.52
N ASN A 158 -9.54 15.05 -11.31
CA ASN A 158 -10.36 16.18 -10.89
C ASN A 158 -11.82 15.74 -10.66
N PHE A 159 -12.15 15.27 -9.46
CA PHE A 159 -13.47 14.76 -9.06
C PHE A 159 -14.25 15.84 -8.30
N ALA A 160 -14.55 16.95 -8.95
CA ALA A 160 -15.10 18.12 -8.28
C ALA A 160 -16.61 18.07 -8.04
N ASP A 161 -17.37 17.25 -8.79
CA ASP A 161 -18.83 17.21 -8.68
C ASP A 161 -19.35 15.89 -8.09
N PRO A 162 -19.72 15.87 -6.77
CA PRO A 162 -20.23 14.67 -6.12
C PRO A 162 -21.62 14.23 -6.59
N GLN A 163 -22.38 15.09 -7.31
CA GLN A 163 -23.69 14.70 -7.83
C GLN A 163 -23.53 13.79 -9.05
N ILE A 164 -22.56 14.06 -9.88
CA ILE A 164 -22.25 13.29 -11.08
C ILE A 164 -21.37 12.09 -10.72
N PHE A 165 -20.39 12.30 -9.84
CA PHE A 165 -19.39 11.29 -9.46
C PHE A 165 -19.65 10.71 -8.08
N ASN A 166 -20.76 10.05 -7.93
CA ASN A 166 -21.11 9.22 -6.78
C ASN A 166 -20.72 7.75 -7.03
N VAL A 167 -20.78 6.95 -5.98
CA VAL A 167 -20.44 5.51 -6.00
C VAL A 167 -21.22 4.76 -7.08
N GLU A 168 -22.53 5.06 -7.22
CA GLU A 168 -23.40 4.38 -8.18
C GLU A 168 -22.98 4.65 -9.62
N SER A 169 -22.74 5.92 -9.97
CA SER A 169 -22.35 6.33 -11.32
C SER A 169 -20.98 5.73 -11.69
N ILE A 170 -20.01 5.80 -10.79
CA ILE A 170 -18.67 5.26 -11.04
C ILE A 170 -18.70 3.74 -11.13
N SER A 171 -19.48 3.04 -10.28
CA SER A 171 -19.63 1.58 -10.33
C SER A 171 -20.20 1.10 -11.67
N LYS A 172 -21.15 1.83 -12.26
CA LYS A 172 -21.69 1.53 -13.59
C LYS A 172 -20.63 1.63 -14.68
N LEU A 173 -19.76 2.64 -14.60
CA LEU A 173 -18.64 2.79 -15.54
C LEU A 173 -17.58 1.69 -15.40
N VAL A 174 -17.29 1.28 -14.15
CA VAL A 174 -16.36 0.16 -13.88
C VAL A 174 -16.91 -1.15 -14.44
N ALA A 175 -18.20 -1.44 -14.22
CA ALA A 175 -18.87 -2.63 -14.77
C ALA A 175 -18.81 -2.66 -16.30
N LEU A 176 -19.15 -1.54 -16.93
CA LEU A 176 -19.10 -1.41 -18.41
C LEU A 176 -17.69 -1.66 -18.96
N GLN A 177 -16.66 -1.22 -18.22
CA GLN A 177 -15.27 -1.43 -18.62
C GLN A 177 -14.85 -2.91 -18.50
N GLN A 178 -15.31 -3.61 -17.47
CA GLN A 178 -15.04 -5.03 -17.29
C GLN A 178 -15.70 -5.87 -18.39
N ASP A 179 -16.96 -5.59 -18.72
CA ASP A 179 -17.68 -6.25 -19.81
C ASP A 179 -16.98 -6.07 -21.17
N THR A 180 -16.46 -4.86 -21.43
CA THR A 180 -15.72 -4.58 -22.66
C THR A 180 -14.42 -5.36 -22.73
N LYS A 181 -13.71 -5.53 -21.61
CA LYS A 181 -12.47 -6.34 -21.58
C LYS A 181 -12.73 -7.82 -21.76
N GLU A 182 -13.76 -8.39 -21.14
CA GLU A 182 -14.13 -9.78 -21.32
C GLU A 182 -14.48 -10.08 -22.77
N GLN A 183 -15.26 -9.21 -23.43
CA GLN A 183 -15.58 -9.35 -24.85
C GLN A 183 -14.36 -9.25 -25.78
N MET A 184 -13.32 -8.51 -25.39
CA MET A 184 -12.07 -8.44 -26.16
C MET A 184 -11.20 -9.69 -26.00
N VAL A 185 -11.27 -10.36 -24.86
CA VAL A 185 -10.56 -11.62 -24.61
C VAL A 185 -11.22 -12.74 -25.39
N ASP A 186 -12.54 -12.88 -25.31
CA ASP A 186 -13.32 -13.92 -26.04
C ASP A 186 -13.21 -13.81 -27.56
N LYS A 187 -12.89 -12.67 -28.11
CA LYS A 187 -12.67 -12.47 -29.57
C LYS A 187 -11.26 -12.81 -30.03
N LYS A 188 -10.34 -13.13 -29.14
CA LYS A 188 -8.94 -13.47 -29.46
C LYS A 188 -8.65 -14.97 -29.40
N ASP A 189 -9.57 -15.75 -28.83
CA ASP A 189 -9.57 -17.21 -28.82
C ASP A 189 -10.42 -17.75 -29.99
#